data_17a680d290d63c9bc01fde36410a8e46
#
_entry.id   17a680d290d63c9bc01fde36410a8e46
#
_cell.length_a   1.000
_cell.length_b   1.000
_cell.length_c   1.000
_cell.angle_alpha   90.00
_cell.angle_beta   90.00
_cell.angle_gamma   90.00
#
_symmetry.space_group_name_H-M   'P 1'
#
loop_
_entity.id
_entity.type
_entity.pdbx_description
1 polymer ?
#
loop_
_entity_poly.entity_id
_entity_poly.type
_entity_poly.pdbx_seq_one_letter_code
_entity_poly.pdbx_strand_id
1 'polypeptide(L)'
;MGFVKLIRPVNCLMMGFAVVVGAFVAAQEPAVTEAYANKLILGFITAFTLTGASMAINDYYDVEIDSVNEPDRPIPSGTIKPVESLLLAITLTLLGFISAFYTNIPCLLAALISWTISVTYSTIGKRTGLPGNLLVSACIATPFIYGGLALRGFLEINTTIFAALAFLANTGREIVKGIVDMEGDKIRGIKTLAISYGAKKAAYASVAFFIAAVLLSPLPLILKLMHIWFLPPLIAADIGFIMSSKNLIENHTKENAKKVKNRILLWMLLGLIAFITGTIK
;
A
#
# COMPACT_ATOMS: atom_id res chain seq x y z
N MET A 1 20.59 9.74 13.72
CA MET A 1 19.15 10.03 13.51
C MET A 1 18.74 10.16 12.03
N GLY A 2 19.61 10.57 11.12
CA GLY A 2 19.29 10.75 9.70
C GLY A 2 18.82 9.48 8.98
N PHE A 3 19.49 8.34 9.14
CA PHE A 3 19.11 7.06 8.54
C PHE A 3 17.73 6.57 8.98
N VAL A 4 17.34 6.80 10.25
CA VAL A 4 16.01 6.45 10.75
C VAL A 4 14.93 7.30 10.09
N LYS A 5 15.18 8.62 9.90
CA LYS A 5 14.23 9.49 9.18
C LYS A 5 14.09 9.06 7.70
N LEU A 6 15.20 8.65 7.06
CA LEU A 6 15.24 8.26 5.65
C LEU A 6 14.35 7.03 5.37
N ILE A 7 14.44 5.99 6.19
CA ILE A 7 13.66 4.76 5.99
C ILE A 7 12.17 4.89 6.37
N ARG A 8 11.76 5.97 7.06
CA ARG A 8 10.38 6.18 7.51
C ARG A 8 9.82 4.98 8.28
N PRO A 9 10.29 4.71 9.52
CA PRO A 9 10.02 3.47 10.25
C PRO A 9 8.54 3.12 10.38
N VAL A 10 7.67 4.12 10.52
CA VAL A 10 6.21 3.90 10.60
C VAL A 10 5.68 3.20 9.35
N ASN A 11 6.13 3.61 8.15
CA ASN A 11 5.73 2.97 6.90
C ASN A 11 6.28 1.53 6.84
N CYS A 12 7.52 1.31 7.24
CA CYS A 12 8.14 -0.02 7.29
C CYS A 12 7.37 -0.96 8.25
N LEU A 13 7.02 -0.47 9.44
CA LEU A 13 6.22 -1.22 10.41
C LEU A 13 4.84 -1.56 9.85
N MET A 14 4.15 -0.62 9.22
CA MET A 14 2.84 -0.85 8.60
C MET A 14 2.89 -1.95 7.54
N MET A 15 3.93 -1.97 6.69
CA MET A 15 4.10 -3.00 5.66
C MET A 15 4.46 -4.36 6.27
N GLY A 16 5.28 -4.40 7.32
CA GLY A 16 5.55 -5.62 8.08
C GLY A 16 4.27 -6.18 8.72
N PHE A 17 3.45 -5.33 9.34
CA PHE A 17 2.15 -5.73 9.88
C PHE A 17 1.17 -6.20 8.81
N ALA A 18 1.18 -5.61 7.61
CA ALA A 18 0.35 -6.06 6.51
C ALA A 18 0.67 -7.52 6.09
N VAL A 19 1.94 -7.93 6.14
CA VAL A 19 2.34 -9.34 5.95
C VAL A 19 1.72 -10.23 7.03
N VAL A 20 1.80 -9.82 8.29
CA VAL A 20 1.21 -10.58 9.42
C VAL A 20 -0.30 -10.73 9.23
N VAL A 21 -1.00 -9.64 8.88
CA VAL A 21 -2.45 -9.68 8.60
C VAL A 21 -2.76 -10.62 7.43
N GLY A 22 -2.01 -10.56 6.33
CA GLY A 22 -2.19 -11.47 5.20
C GLY A 22 -2.04 -12.93 5.60
N ALA A 23 -1.09 -13.24 6.47
CA ALA A 23 -0.91 -14.59 7.01
C ALA A 23 -2.09 -15.02 7.90
N PHE A 24 -2.61 -14.15 8.75
CA PHE A 24 -3.81 -14.44 9.55
C PHE A 24 -5.04 -14.72 8.68
N VAL A 25 -5.24 -13.93 7.62
CA VAL A 25 -6.33 -14.14 6.65
C VAL A 25 -6.19 -15.49 5.94
N ALA A 26 -4.96 -15.94 5.65
CA ALA A 26 -4.68 -17.23 5.03
C ALA A 26 -4.84 -18.41 6.02
N ALA A 27 -4.55 -18.20 7.31
CA ALA A 27 -4.55 -19.26 8.31
C ALA A 27 -5.94 -19.85 8.56
N GLN A 28 -6.98 -19.01 8.54
CA GLN A 28 -8.38 -19.36 8.89
C GLN A 28 -8.55 -19.98 10.30
N GLU A 29 -7.48 -20.09 11.05
CA GLU A 29 -7.45 -20.62 12.42
C GLU A 29 -6.49 -19.80 13.29
N PRO A 30 -6.80 -19.59 14.58
CA PRO A 30 -5.96 -18.77 15.47
C PRO A 30 -4.66 -19.46 15.93
N ALA A 31 -4.44 -20.73 15.58
CA ALA A 31 -3.26 -21.47 16.01
C ALA A 31 -2.02 -21.09 15.19
N VAL A 32 -1.34 -20.02 15.60
CA VAL A 32 0.03 -19.74 15.16
C VAL A 32 0.95 -20.74 15.84
N THR A 33 1.31 -21.83 15.16
CA THR A 33 2.33 -22.76 15.63
C THR A 33 3.71 -22.10 15.58
N GLU A 34 4.66 -22.58 16.38
CA GLU A 34 6.04 -22.08 16.42
C GLU A 34 6.70 -22.06 15.02
N ALA A 35 6.40 -23.05 14.17
CA ALA A 35 6.85 -23.10 12.77
C ALA A 35 6.35 -21.93 11.93
N TYR A 36 5.18 -21.37 12.21
CA TYR A 36 4.65 -20.21 11.53
C TYR A 36 5.25 -18.90 12.07
N ALA A 37 5.58 -18.83 13.35
CA ALA A 37 6.17 -17.65 13.96
C ALA A 37 7.46 -17.23 13.25
N ASN A 38 8.35 -18.18 12.95
CA ASN A 38 9.59 -17.90 12.22
C ASN A 38 9.33 -17.32 10.82
N LYS A 39 8.36 -17.88 10.07
CA LYS A 39 7.99 -17.39 8.75
C LYS A 39 7.37 -15.98 8.81
N LEU A 40 6.57 -15.70 9.84
CA LEU A 40 6.00 -14.39 10.07
C LEU A 40 7.07 -13.34 10.41
N ILE A 41 8.04 -13.68 11.24
CA ILE A 41 9.17 -12.80 11.57
C ILE A 41 9.99 -12.52 10.31
N LEU A 42 10.35 -13.53 9.54
CA LEU A 42 11.08 -13.36 8.28
C LEU A 42 10.29 -12.52 7.28
N GLY A 43 8.99 -12.78 7.13
CA GLY A 43 8.11 -11.99 6.27
C GLY A 43 7.99 -10.54 6.70
N PHE A 44 7.87 -10.29 8.00
CA PHE A 44 7.89 -8.95 8.58
C PHE A 44 9.21 -8.22 8.26
N ILE A 45 10.35 -8.89 8.47
CA ILE A 45 11.69 -8.36 8.16
C ILE A 45 11.79 -8.05 6.66
N THR A 46 11.33 -8.94 5.79
CA THR A 46 11.32 -8.73 4.33
C THR A 46 10.57 -7.45 3.98
N ALA A 47 9.32 -7.30 4.44
CA ALA A 47 8.50 -6.14 4.11
C ALA A 47 9.08 -4.85 4.72
N PHE A 48 9.57 -4.90 5.95
CA PHE A 48 10.20 -3.78 6.63
C PHE A 48 11.43 -3.28 5.87
N THR A 49 12.34 -4.19 5.54
CA THR A 49 13.63 -3.83 4.92
C THR A 49 13.45 -3.38 3.48
N LEU A 50 12.63 -4.06 2.66
CA LEU A 50 12.37 -3.65 1.29
C LEU A 50 11.61 -2.32 1.22
N THR A 51 10.70 -2.04 2.18
CA THR A 51 10.05 -0.73 2.27
C THR A 51 11.07 0.36 2.62
N GLY A 52 11.94 0.13 3.61
CA GLY A 52 13.00 1.06 3.97
C GLY A 52 13.96 1.34 2.82
N ALA A 53 14.35 0.30 2.08
CA ALA A 53 15.16 0.43 0.88
C ALA A 53 14.46 1.28 -0.20
N SER A 54 13.16 1.03 -0.42
CA SER A 54 12.33 1.81 -1.36
C SER A 54 12.25 3.28 -0.99
N MET A 55 12.09 3.61 0.31
CA MET A 55 12.10 4.99 0.79
C MET A 55 13.45 5.68 0.54
N ALA A 56 14.56 4.98 0.81
CA ALA A 56 15.90 5.50 0.58
C ALA A 56 16.18 5.75 -0.92
N ILE A 57 15.74 4.84 -1.81
CA ILE A 57 15.82 5.02 -3.26
C ILE A 57 14.97 6.21 -3.71
N ASN A 58 13.73 6.29 -3.21
CA ASN A 58 12.84 7.38 -3.58
C ASN A 58 13.44 8.75 -3.22
N ASP A 59 13.96 8.90 -2.00
CA ASP A 59 14.58 10.16 -1.55
C ASP A 59 15.87 10.47 -2.33
N TYR A 60 16.62 9.45 -2.79
CA TYR A 60 17.77 9.64 -3.68
C TYR A 60 17.38 10.25 -5.04
N TYR A 61 16.31 9.73 -5.66
CA TYR A 61 15.84 10.25 -6.95
C TYR A 61 15.09 11.58 -6.83
N ASP A 62 14.59 11.92 -5.65
CA ASP A 62 13.84 13.14 -5.39
C ASP A 62 14.69 14.31 -4.85
N VAL A 63 15.99 14.15 -4.71
CA VAL A 63 16.88 15.10 -4.04
C VAL A 63 16.73 16.54 -4.53
N GLU A 64 16.66 16.75 -5.85
CA GLU A 64 16.49 18.09 -6.43
C GLU A 64 15.12 18.69 -6.09
N ILE A 65 14.07 17.88 -6.16
CA ILE A 65 12.70 18.28 -5.87
C ILE A 65 12.54 18.55 -4.37
N ASP A 66 13.10 17.68 -3.55
CA ASP A 66 13.02 17.77 -2.09
C ASP A 66 13.84 18.94 -1.54
N SER A 67 14.91 19.34 -2.21
CA SER A 67 15.67 20.55 -1.83
C SER A 67 14.83 21.82 -1.83
N VAL A 68 13.77 21.86 -2.65
CA VAL A 68 12.85 23.01 -2.73
C VAL A 68 11.63 22.81 -1.80
N ASN A 69 11.07 21.59 -1.75
CA ASN A 69 9.78 21.36 -1.10
C ASN A 69 9.89 20.85 0.35
N GLU A 70 10.96 20.12 0.66
CA GLU A 70 11.18 19.44 1.94
C GLU A 70 12.67 19.55 2.33
N PRO A 71 13.22 20.77 2.49
CA PRO A 71 14.65 20.99 2.71
C PRO A 71 15.18 20.31 3.98
N ASP A 72 14.30 19.99 4.93
CA ASP A 72 14.63 19.30 6.18
C ASP A 72 14.77 17.78 6.05
N ARG A 73 14.54 17.22 4.83
CA ARG A 73 14.79 15.80 4.58
C ARG A 73 16.29 15.48 4.68
N PRO A 74 16.64 14.21 5.04
CA PRO A 74 18.03 13.85 5.33
C PRO A 74 19.03 14.12 4.22
N ILE A 75 18.67 13.95 2.94
CA ILE A 75 19.59 14.19 1.82
C ILE A 75 19.67 15.69 1.49
N PRO A 76 18.55 16.43 1.26
CA PRO A 76 18.58 17.86 1.02
C PRO A 76 19.29 18.67 2.13
N SER A 77 19.04 18.32 3.39
CA SER A 77 19.68 18.99 4.55
C SER A 77 21.17 18.69 4.70
N GLY A 78 21.76 17.79 3.87
CA GLY A 78 23.15 17.37 3.99
C GLY A 78 23.42 16.43 5.19
N THR A 79 22.39 15.99 5.93
CA THR A 79 22.54 15.07 7.06
C THR A 79 22.99 13.68 6.60
N ILE A 80 22.63 13.28 5.38
CA ILE A 80 23.03 12.03 4.72
C ILE A 80 23.47 12.36 3.30
N LYS A 81 24.61 11.81 2.88
CA LYS A 81 25.07 11.92 1.49
C LYS A 81 24.24 11.01 0.56
N PRO A 82 23.98 11.40 -0.70
CA PRO A 82 23.25 10.56 -1.65
C PRO A 82 23.83 9.14 -1.78
N VAL A 83 25.14 9.00 -1.79
CA VAL A 83 25.81 7.69 -1.84
C VAL A 83 25.50 6.84 -0.59
N GLU A 84 25.44 7.43 0.60
CA GLU A 84 25.10 6.73 1.83
C GLU A 84 23.65 6.20 1.80
N SER A 85 22.72 6.96 1.18
CA SER A 85 21.35 6.52 0.95
C SER A 85 21.30 5.28 0.05
N LEU A 86 22.07 5.28 -1.05
CA LEU A 86 22.15 4.11 -1.95
C LEU A 86 22.77 2.89 -1.26
N LEU A 87 23.83 3.07 -0.48
CA LEU A 87 24.45 1.99 0.28
C LEU A 87 23.47 1.38 1.28
N LEU A 88 22.72 2.22 2.00
CA LEU A 88 21.65 1.76 2.88
C LEU A 88 20.57 0.99 2.11
N ALA A 89 20.14 1.50 0.96
CA ALA A 89 19.13 0.85 0.13
C ALA A 89 19.60 -0.52 -0.35
N ILE A 90 20.84 -0.65 -0.81
CA ILE A 90 21.44 -1.94 -1.22
C ILE A 90 21.47 -2.91 -0.04
N THR A 91 21.95 -2.46 1.13
CA THR A 91 22.04 -3.30 2.33
C THR A 91 20.66 -3.81 2.74
N LEU A 92 19.66 -2.94 2.83
CA LEU A 92 18.30 -3.31 3.18
C LEU A 92 17.65 -4.23 2.14
N THR A 93 17.95 -4.02 0.84
CA THR A 93 17.48 -4.90 -0.25
C THR A 93 18.03 -6.31 -0.11
N LEU A 94 19.35 -6.43 0.14
CA LEU A 94 19.99 -7.73 0.33
C LEU A 94 19.42 -8.46 1.56
N LEU A 95 19.26 -7.76 2.69
CA LEU A 95 18.65 -8.32 3.89
C LEU A 95 17.20 -8.78 3.63
N GLY A 96 16.43 -8.00 2.89
CA GLY A 96 15.07 -8.36 2.52
C GLY A 96 15.00 -9.61 1.64
N PHE A 97 15.84 -9.72 0.62
CA PHE A 97 15.86 -10.90 -0.25
C PHE A 97 16.38 -12.14 0.45
N ILE A 98 17.38 -12.01 1.32
CA ILE A 98 17.85 -13.12 2.17
C ILE A 98 16.71 -13.60 3.06
N SER A 99 16.00 -12.71 3.73
CA SER A 99 14.87 -13.05 4.58
C SER A 99 13.74 -13.71 3.78
N ALA A 100 13.43 -13.21 2.59
CA ALA A 100 12.42 -13.79 1.70
C ALA A 100 12.82 -15.20 1.21
N PHE A 101 14.09 -15.42 0.90
CA PHE A 101 14.63 -16.73 0.51
C PHE A 101 14.45 -17.76 1.62
N TYR A 102 14.79 -17.39 2.86
CA TYR A 102 14.61 -18.27 4.02
C TYR A 102 13.14 -18.47 4.41
N THR A 103 12.23 -17.62 3.95
CA THR A 103 10.79 -17.85 4.11
C THR A 103 10.32 -18.99 3.20
N ASN A 104 10.39 -18.83 1.89
CA ASN A 104 10.21 -19.84 0.84
C ASN A 104 10.40 -19.21 -0.55
N ILE A 105 10.49 -20.03 -1.60
CA ILE A 105 10.68 -19.56 -2.99
C ILE A 105 9.52 -18.68 -3.49
N PRO A 106 8.22 -19.02 -3.29
CA PRO A 106 7.13 -18.10 -3.65
C PRO A 106 7.23 -16.71 -3.03
N CYS A 107 7.68 -16.61 -1.78
CA CYS A 107 7.92 -15.34 -1.10
C CYS A 107 9.09 -14.57 -1.73
N LEU A 108 10.16 -15.25 -2.10
CA LEU A 108 11.27 -14.61 -2.83
C LEU A 108 10.80 -14.03 -4.16
N LEU A 109 10.02 -14.79 -4.93
CA LEU A 109 9.46 -14.31 -6.20
C LEU A 109 8.53 -13.10 -6.01
N ALA A 110 7.64 -13.14 -5.00
CA ALA A 110 6.78 -12.01 -4.66
C ALA A 110 7.59 -10.78 -4.24
N ALA A 111 8.66 -10.96 -3.46
CA ALA A 111 9.56 -9.89 -3.05
C ALA A 111 10.29 -9.26 -4.25
N LEU A 112 10.80 -10.08 -5.19
CA LEU A 112 11.45 -9.61 -6.41
C LEU A 112 10.50 -8.81 -7.31
N ILE A 113 9.26 -9.29 -7.48
CA ILE A 113 8.22 -8.59 -8.25
C ILE A 113 7.89 -7.26 -7.59
N SER A 114 7.60 -7.26 -6.27
CA SER A 114 7.28 -6.04 -5.53
C SER A 114 8.41 -5.02 -5.55
N TRP A 115 9.66 -5.49 -5.41
CA TRP A 115 10.85 -4.65 -5.50
C TRP A 115 10.97 -3.99 -6.88
N THR A 116 10.81 -4.76 -7.95
CA THR A 116 10.85 -4.24 -9.33
C THR A 116 9.78 -3.18 -9.55
N ILE A 117 8.54 -3.43 -9.08
CA ILE A 117 7.42 -2.46 -9.14
C ILE A 117 7.78 -1.18 -8.37
N SER A 118 8.33 -1.33 -7.17
CA SER A 118 8.67 -0.20 -6.29
C SER A 118 9.80 0.68 -6.88
N VAL A 119 10.84 0.07 -7.43
CA VAL A 119 11.93 0.79 -8.11
C VAL A 119 11.40 1.49 -9.37
N THR A 120 10.59 0.80 -10.17
CA THR A 120 9.95 1.39 -11.36
C THR A 120 9.06 2.58 -10.99
N TYR A 121 8.29 2.47 -9.91
CA TYR A 121 7.50 3.58 -9.40
C TYR A 121 8.39 4.77 -8.99
N SER A 122 9.44 4.52 -8.22
CA SER A 122 10.32 5.58 -7.69
C SER A 122 11.12 6.31 -8.78
N THR A 123 11.48 5.62 -9.87
CA THR A 123 12.27 6.19 -10.98
C THR A 123 11.41 6.91 -12.01
N ILE A 124 10.41 6.25 -12.56
CA ILE A 124 9.59 6.76 -13.66
C ILE A 124 8.09 6.79 -13.35
N GLY A 125 7.58 5.83 -12.58
CA GLY A 125 6.14 5.59 -12.40
C GLY A 125 5.41 6.79 -11.77
N LYS A 126 6.01 7.44 -10.78
CA LYS A 126 5.40 8.57 -10.05
C LYS A 126 5.03 9.77 -10.93
N ARG A 127 5.62 9.91 -12.13
CA ARG A 127 5.33 10.99 -13.07
C ARG A 127 4.24 10.62 -14.10
N THR A 128 3.77 9.38 -14.13
CA THR A 128 2.92 8.84 -15.22
C THR A 128 1.42 8.90 -14.91
N GLY A 129 1.00 9.45 -13.76
CA GLY A 129 -0.41 9.54 -13.38
C GLY A 129 -1.02 8.19 -13.02
N LEU A 130 -2.06 7.73 -13.75
CA LEU A 130 -2.75 6.48 -13.42
C LEU A 130 -1.81 5.26 -13.37
N PRO A 131 -0.90 5.01 -14.32
CA PRO A 131 0.05 3.92 -14.19
C PRO A 131 0.87 3.97 -12.88
N GLY A 132 1.31 5.15 -12.47
CA GLY A 132 1.99 5.34 -11.18
C GLY A 132 1.10 4.98 -9.98
N ASN A 133 -0.18 5.38 -10.00
CA ASN A 133 -1.13 5.03 -8.95
C ASN A 133 -1.36 3.51 -8.87
N LEU A 134 -1.39 2.80 -10.01
CA LEU A 134 -1.50 1.34 -10.06
C LEU A 134 -0.23 0.68 -9.48
N LEU A 135 0.96 1.18 -9.82
CA LEU A 135 2.22 0.64 -9.29
C LEU A 135 2.31 0.78 -7.77
N VAL A 136 2.00 1.95 -7.21
CA VAL A 136 2.03 2.13 -5.75
C VAL A 136 0.96 1.30 -5.06
N SER A 137 -0.21 1.13 -5.67
CA SER A 137 -1.28 0.28 -5.12
C SER A 137 -0.91 -1.20 -5.13
N ALA A 138 -0.19 -1.66 -6.16
CA ALA A 138 0.36 -3.01 -6.19
C ALA A 138 1.37 -3.23 -5.06
N CYS A 139 2.25 -2.26 -4.79
CA CYS A 139 3.16 -2.33 -3.64
C CYS A 139 2.43 -2.43 -2.30
N ILE A 140 1.30 -1.72 -2.12
CA ILE A 140 0.48 -1.76 -0.90
C ILE A 140 -0.27 -3.10 -0.76
N ALA A 141 -0.68 -3.71 -1.87
CA ALA A 141 -1.40 -4.98 -1.88
C ALA A 141 -0.49 -6.21 -1.70
N THR A 142 0.75 -6.14 -2.18
CA THR A 142 1.69 -7.29 -2.18
C THR A 142 1.96 -7.87 -0.79
N PRO A 143 2.11 -7.12 0.31
CA PRO A 143 2.35 -7.68 1.65
C PRO A 143 1.27 -8.65 2.11
N PHE A 144 0.01 -8.43 1.76
CA PHE A 144 -1.09 -9.33 2.10
C PHE A 144 -0.95 -10.67 1.38
N ILE A 145 -0.63 -10.65 0.08
CA ILE A 145 -0.32 -11.86 -0.71
C ILE A 145 0.91 -12.56 -0.14
N TYR A 146 1.96 -11.80 0.18
CA TYR A 146 3.19 -12.34 0.76
C TYR A 146 2.93 -13.09 2.07
N GLY A 147 2.09 -12.55 2.97
CA GLY A 147 1.70 -13.22 4.20
C GLY A 147 1.03 -14.58 3.96
N GLY A 148 0.12 -14.66 2.99
CA GLY A 148 -0.49 -15.92 2.57
C GLY A 148 0.53 -16.91 2.00
N LEU A 149 1.42 -16.45 1.12
CA LEU A 149 2.50 -17.26 0.55
C LEU A 149 3.49 -17.76 1.61
N ALA A 150 3.80 -16.94 2.61
CA ALA A 150 4.68 -17.33 3.71
C ALA A 150 4.12 -18.51 4.50
N LEU A 151 2.81 -18.50 4.72
CA LEU A 151 2.14 -19.52 5.51
C LEU A 151 1.86 -20.80 4.71
N ARG A 152 1.24 -20.65 3.53
CA ARG A 152 0.72 -21.77 2.72
C ARG A 152 1.67 -22.25 1.62
N GLY A 153 2.58 -21.38 1.14
CA GLY A 153 3.48 -21.67 0.02
C GLY A 153 2.81 -21.54 -1.36
N PHE A 154 1.53 -21.18 -1.42
CA PHE A 154 0.78 -20.94 -2.66
C PHE A 154 -0.21 -19.77 -2.47
N LEU A 155 -0.78 -19.28 -3.58
CA LEU A 155 -1.75 -18.18 -3.55
C LEU A 155 -3.08 -18.65 -2.96
N GLU A 156 -3.42 -18.07 -1.81
CA GLU A 156 -4.72 -18.27 -1.17
C GLU A 156 -5.76 -17.30 -1.73
N ILE A 157 -6.98 -17.81 -1.97
CA ILE A 157 -8.06 -17.02 -2.54
C ILE A 157 -8.46 -15.86 -1.61
N ASN A 158 -8.49 -16.06 -0.29
CA ASN A 158 -8.81 -15.02 0.69
C ASN A 158 -7.82 -13.86 0.65
N THR A 159 -6.53 -14.16 0.68
CA THR A 159 -5.48 -13.14 0.61
C THR A 159 -5.47 -12.43 -0.73
N THR A 160 -5.80 -13.14 -1.82
CA THR A 160 -5.90 -12.56 -3.15
C THR A 160 -7.07 -11.58 -3.25
N ILE A 161 -8.25 -11.94 -2.73
CA ILE A 161 -9.42 -11.04 -2.69
C ILE A 161 -9.10 -9.82 -1.81
N PHE A 162 -8.50 -10.04 -0.64
CA PHE A 162 -8.14 -8.94 0.25
C PHE A 162 -7.13 -7.98 -0.38
N ALA A 163 -6.09 -8.52 -1.02
CA ALA A 163 -5.10 -7.73 -1.75
C ALA A 163 -5.75 -6.95 -2.91
N ALA A 164 -6.70 -7.55 -3.63
CA ALA A 164 -7.46 -6.87 -4.69
C ALA A 164 -8.30 -5.71 -4.13
N LEU A 165 -8.97 -5.89 -3.00
CA LEU A 165 -9.71 -4.84 -2.32
C LEU A 165 -8.79 -3.69 -1.87
N ALA A 166 -7.64 -4.02 -1.26
CA ALA A 166 -6.63 -3.04 -0.86
C ALA A 166 -6.07 -2.27 -2.07
N PHE A 167 -5.80 -2.99 -3.18
CA PHE A 167 -5.35 -2.40 -4.44
C PHE A 167 -6.37 -1.41 -5.01
N LEU A 168 -7.64 -1.80 -5.11
CA LEU A 168 -8.71 -0.96 -5.64
C LEU A 168 -8.93 0.28 -4.77
N ALA A 169 -9.07 0.09 -3.46
CA ALA A 169 -9.28 1.18 -2.51
C ALA A 169 -8.10 2.18 -2.52
N ASN A 170 -6.86 1.67 -2.52
CA ASN A 170 -5.68 2.54 -2.57
C ASN A 170 -5.54 3.25 -3.92
N THR A 171 -5.86 2.60 -5.05
CA THR A 171 -5.83 3.26 -6.37
C THR A 171 -6.80 4.44 -6.41
N GLY A 172 -8.05 4.24 -5.95
CA GLY A 172 -9.02 5.32 -5.82
C GLY A 172 -8.48 6.46 -4.94
N ARG A 173 -7.88 6.13 -3.79
CA ARG A 173 -7.31 7.11 -2.86
C ARG A 173 -6.13 7.90 -3.47
N GLU A 174 -5.24 7.25 -4.21
CA GLU A 174 -4.13 7.94 -4.90
C GLU A 174 -4.63 8.89 -6.00
N ILE A 175 -5.72 8.53 -6.69
CA ILE A 175 -6.38 9.45 -7.65
C ILE A 175 -6.95 10.67 -6.92
N VAL A 176 -7.63 10.49 -5.76
CA VAL A 176 -8.12 11.61 -4.93
C VAL A 176 -6.96 12.48 -4.45
N LYS A 177 -5.84 11.87 -4.07
CA LYS A 177 -4.63 12.59 -3.69
C LYS A 177 -4.13 13.49 -4.83
N GLY A 178 -4.17 13.02 -6.08
CA GLY A 178 -3.85 13.82 -7.26
C GLY A 178 -4.77 15.05 -7.45
N ILE A 179 -6.02 15.02 -6.95
CA ILE A 179 -6.89 16.21 -6.91
C ILE A 179 -6.39 17.21 -5.85
N VAL A 180 -5.98 16.71 -4.69
CA VAL A 180 -5.48 17.54 -3.58
C VAL A 180 -4.18 18.24 -3.95
N ASP A 181 -3.27 17.52 -4.62
CA ASP A 181 -1.90 17.95 -4.89
C ASP A 181 -1.74 18.59 -6.27
N MET A 182 -2.84 18.84 -7.02
CA MET A 182 -2.87 19.24 -8.43
C MET A 182 -1.99 20.47 -8.74
N GLU A 183 -1.98 21.47 -7.85
CA GLU A 183 -1.18 22.70 -8.06
C GLU A 183 0.34 22.40 -7.97
N GLY A 184 0.74 21.66 -6.94
CA GLY A 184 2.14 21.26 -6.74
C GLY A 184 2.62 20.29 -7.83
N ASP A 185 1.79 19.34 -8.21
CA ASP A 185 2.10 18.35 -9.24
C ASP A 185 2.25 19.00 -10.62
N LYS A 186 1.45 20.04 -10.92
CA LYS A 186 1.54 20.81 -12.16
C LYS A 186 2.90 21.52 -12.29
N ILE A 187 3.37 22.13 -11.20
CA ILE A 187 4.69 22.79 -11.17
C ILE A 187 5.80 21.76 -11.41
N ARG A 188 5.64 20.54 -10.92
CA ARG A 188 6.60 19.44 -11.07
C ARG A 188 6.53 18.70 -12.41
N GLY A 189 5.61 19.08 -13.30
CA GLY A 189 5.40 18.40 -14.59
C GLY A 189 4.83 16.98 -14.46
N ILE A 190 4.21 16.65 -13.33
CA ILE A 190 3.58 15.34 -13.10
C ILE A 190 2.23 15.30 -13.80
N LYS A 191 1.99 14.27 -14.61
CA LYS A 191 0.76 14.13 -15.41
C LYS A 191 -0.29 13.29 -14.67
N THR A 192 -0.82 13.80 -13.55
CA THR A 192 -1.93 13.11 -12.85
C THR A 192 -3.23 13.18 -13.65
N LEU A 193 -4.20 12.30 -13.35
CA LEU A 193 -5.53 12.35 -13.96
C LEU A 193 -6.22 13.69 -13.72
N ALA A 194 -6.03 14.29 -12.54
CA ALA A 194 -6.59 15.58 -12.19
C ALA A 194 -6.00 16.72 -13.06
N ILE A 195 -4.69 16.67 -13.37
CA ILE A 195 -4.04 17.64 -14.24
C ILE A 195 -4.45 17.44 -15.69
N SER A 196 -4.46 16.18 -16.16
CA SER A 196 -4.70 15.86 -17.58
C SER A 196 -6.15 16.04 -18.01
N TYR A 197 -7.11 15.72 -17.10
CA TYR A 197 -8.53 15.66 -17.44
C TYR A 197 -9.44 16.49 -16.53
N GLY A 198 -8.87 17.19 -15.54
CA GLY A 198 -9.57 17.99 -14.54
C GLY A 198 -10.05 17.17 -13.33
N ALA A 199 -10.28 17.91 -12.22
CA ALA A 199 -10.67 17.33 -10.93
C ALA A 199 -11.96 16.50 -11.02
N LYS A 200 -12.96 16.93 -11.80
CA LYS A 200 -14.24 16.23 -11.98
C LYS A 200 -14.04 14.83 -12.57
N LYS A 201 -13.29 14.69 -13.68
CA LYS A 201 -13.04 13.36 -14.29
C LYS A 201 -12.18 12.48 -13.40
N ALA A 202 -11.21 13.04 -12.69
CA ALA A 202 -10.42 12.31 -11.71
C ALA A 202 -11.29 11.80 -10.54
N ALA A 203 -12.27 12.60 -10.07
CA ALA A 203 -13.23 12.17 -9.06
C ALA A 203 -14.05 10.96 -9.54
N TYR A 204 -14.61 10.99 -10.75
CA TYR A 204 -15.32 9.84 -11.31
C TYR A 204 -14.44 8.60 -11.45
N ALA A 205 -13.20 8.75 -11.92
CA ALA A 205 -12.25 7.64 -12.02
C ALA A 205 -11.96 7.03 -10.64
N SER A 206 -11.74 7.86 -9.61
CA SER A 206 -11.55 7.40 -8.23
C SER A 206 -12.76 6.63 -7.72
N VAL A 207 -13.96 7.16 -7.95
CA VAL A 207 -15.23 6.53 -7.53
C VAL A 207 -15.42 5.18 -8.22
N ALA A 208 -15.04 5.03 -9.49
CA ALA A 208 -15.10 3.74 -10.17
C ALA A 208 -14.27 2.67 -9.44
N PHE A 209 -13.08 3.00 -8.95
CA PHE A 209 -12.27 2.09 -8.13
C PHE A 209 -12.91 1.78 -6.78
N PHE A 210 -13.48 2.77 -6.08
CA PHE A 210 -14.18 2.55 -4.82
C PHE A 210 -15.42 1.66 -4.98
N ILE A 211 -16.22 1.89 -6.02
CA ILE A 211 -17.39 1.06 -6.29
C ILE A 211 -16.98 -0.36 -6.70
N ALA A 212 -15.91 -0.52 -7.48
CA ALA A 212 -15.37 -1.85 -7.79
C ALA A 212 -14.93 -2.59 -6.50
N ALA A 213 -14.32 -1.89 -5.53
CA ALA A 213 -13.99 -2.48 -4.24
C ALA A 213 -15.25 -2.89 -3.47
N VAL A 214 -16.27 -2.02 -3.39
CA VAL A 214 -17.55 -2.33 -2.73
C VAL A 214 -18.28 -3.51 -3.39
N LEU A 215 -18.26 -3.62 -4.72
CA LEU A 215 -18.86 -4.76 -5.44
C LEU A 215 -18.11 -6.07 -5.23
N LEU A 216 -16.80 -6.01 -5.04
CA LEU A 216 -15.95 -7.17 -4.76
C LEU A 216 -16.01 -7.60 -3.29
N SER A 217 -16.32 -6.69 -2.37
CA SER A 217 -16.20 -6.87 -0.92
C SER A 217 -17.05 -8.03 -0.34
N PRO A 218 -18.28 -8.38 -0.85
CA PRO A 218 -19.06 -9.50 -0.31
C PRO A 218 -18.56 -10.88 -0.78
N LEU A 219 -17.64 -10.94 -1.75
CA LEU A 219 -17.19 -12.19 -2.36
C LEU A 219 -16.64 -13.21 -1.35
N PRO A 220 -15.83 -12.85 -0.32
CA PRO A 220 -15.37 -13.81 0.69
C PRO A 220 -16.51 -14.50 1.44
N LEU A 221 -17.60 -13.79 1.69
CA LEU A 221 -18.76 -14.36 2.37
C LEU A 221 -19.58 -15.26 1.42
N ILE A 222 -19.79 -14.83 0.17
CA ILE A 222 -20.47 -15.61 -0.88
C ILE A 222 -19.76 -16.95 -1.10
N LEU A 223 -18.43 -16.94 -1.11
CA LEU A 223 -17.59 -18.14 -1.25
C LEU A 223 -17.47 -18.94 0.04
N LYS A 224 -18.14 -18.54 1.13
CA LYS A 224 -18.07 -19.19 2.46
C LYS A 224 -16.65 -19.28 3.03
N LEU A 225 -15.83 -18.31 2.71
CA LEU A 225 -14.44 -18.24 3.15
C LEU A 225 -14.28 -17.49 4.47
N MET A 226 -15.30 -16.72 4.89
CA MET A 226 -15.33 -15.90 6.09
C MET A 226 -16.59 -16.20 6.93
N HIS A 227 -16.44 -16.05 8.25
CA HIS A 227 -17.55 -16.18 9.20
C HIS A 227 -18.45 -14.92 9.16
N ILE A 228 -19.67 -15.04 9.71
CA ILE A 228 -20.68 -13.96 9.73
C ILE A 228 -20.18 -12.65 10.38
N TRP A 229 -19.22 -12.75 11.31
CA TRP A 229 -18.60 -11.59 11.96
C TRP A 229 -17.80 -10.69 11.00
N PHE A 230 -17.60 -11.13 9.77
CA PHE A 230 -17.08 -10.31 8.67
C PHE A 230 -18.02 -9.16 8.31
N LEU A 231 -19.36 -9.37 8.41
CA LEU A 231 -20.37 -8.45 7.88
C LEU A 231 -20.44 -7.09 8.60
N PRO A 232 -20.49 -6.97 9.94
CA PRO A 232 -20.72 -5.68 10.56
C PRO A 232 -19.66 -4.61 10.20
N PRO A 233 -18.35 -4.87 10.31
CA PRO A 233 -17.36 -3.87 9.91
C PRO A 233 -17.27 -3.70 8.39
N LEU A 234 -17.60 -4.73 7.58
CA LEU A 234 -17.68 -4.62 6.13
C LEU A 234 -18.76 -3.65 5.70
N ILE A 235 -19.99 -3.81 6.21
CA ILE A 235 -21.12 -2.93 5.88
C ILE A 235 -20.79 -1.49 6.25
N ALA A 236 -20.17 -1.26 7.41
CA ALA A 236 -19.73 0.08 7.81
C ALA A 236 -18.68 0.67 6.84
N ALA A 237 -17.72 -0.15 6.40
CA ALA A 237 -16.73 0.26 5.41
C ALA A 237 -17.38 0.60 4.06
N ASP A 238 -18.26 -0.27 3.54
CA ASP A 238 -18.92 -0.10 2.25
C ASP A 238 -19.81 1.14 2.23
N ILE A 239 -20.62 1.36 3.28
CA ILE A 239 -21.41 2.60 3.46
C ILE A 239 -20.46 3.81 3.44
N GLY A 240 -19.33 3.73 4.15
CA GLY A 240 -18.35 4.80 4.20
C GLY A 240 -17.73 5.11 2.83
N PHE A 241 -17.40 4.08 2.04
CA PHE A 241 -16.91 4.24 0.66
C PHE A 241 -17.97 4.87 -0.25
N ILE A 242 -19.23 4.43 -0.17
CA ILE A 242 -20.35 4.97 -0.96
C ILE A 242 -20.60 6.44 -0.60
N MET A 243 -20.67 6.77 0.70
CA MET A 243 -20.89 8.15 1.16
C MET A 243 -19.72 9.06 0.74
N SER A 244 -18.49 8.58 0.84
CA SER A 244 -17.31 9.32 0.41
C SER A 244 -17.29 9.52 -1.09
N SER A 245 -17.73 8.53 -1.86
CA SER A 245 -17.88 8.60 -3.33
C SER A 245 -18.91 9.64 -3.74
N LYS A 246 -20.10 9.61 -3.12
CA LYS A 246 -21.15 10.62 -3.35
C LYS A 246 -20.63 12.02 -3.06
N ASN A 247 -20.04 12.23 -1.90
CA ASN A 247 -19.50 13.51 -1.47
C ASN A 247 -18.42 14.04 -2.44
N LEU A 248 -17.55 13.16 -2.96
CA LEU A 248 -16.51 13.53 -3.91
C LEU A 248 -17.07 13.94 -5.27
N ILE A 249 -18.14 13.28 -5.76
CA ILE A 249 -18.80 13.62 -7.02
C ILE A 249 -19.53 14.97 -6.91
N GLU A 250 -20.22 15.20 -5.79
CA GLU A 250 -20.96 16.46 -5.56
C GLU A 250 -20.02 17.65 -5.39
N ASN A 251 -18.87 17.43 -4.75
CA ASN A 251 -17.90 18.49 -4.49
C ASN A 251 -16.47 17.96 -4.63
N HIS A 252 -15.83 18.27 -5.75
CA HIS A 252 -14.47 17.88 -6.11
C HIS A 252 -13.41 18.98 -5.86
N THR A 253 -13.70 19.93 -4.93
CA THR A 253 -12.72 20.93 -4.48
C THR A 253 -11.57 20.28 -3.70
N LYS A 254 -10.42 20.97 -3.67
CA LYS A 254 -9.22 20.53 -2.95
C LYS A 254 -9.49 20.21 -1.48
N GLU A 255 -10.25 21.09 -0.79
CA GLU A 255 -10.60 20.94 0.63
C GLU A 255 -11.44 19.70 0.87
N ASN A 256 -12.46 19.47 0.02
CA ASN A 256 -13.31 18.29 0.14
C ASN A 256 -12.55 17.01 -0.23
N ALA A 257 -11.78 17.02 -1.30
CA ALA A 257 -10.92 15.89 -1.68
C ALA A 257 -9.94 15.52 -0.56
N LYS A 258 -9.37 16.49 0.17
CA LYS A 258 -8.52 16.24 1.34
C LYS A 258 -9.27 15.53 2.47
N LYS A 259 -10.52 15.94 2.75
CA LYS A 259 -11.39 15.27 3.74
C LYS A 259 -11.70 13.84 3.31
N VAL A 260 -12.10 13.64 2.06
CA VAL A 260 -12.39 12.31 1.49
C VAL A 260 -11.17 11.42 1.57
N LYS A 261 -9.99 11.87 1.10
CA LYS A 261 -8.73 11.12 1.16
C LYS A 261 -8.42 10.57 2.56
N ASN A 262 -8.67 11.37 3.60
CA ASN A 262 -8.42 10.97 4.98
C ASN A 262 -9.48 9.99 5.50
N ARG A 263 -10.76 10.18 5.13
CA ARG A 263 -11.85 9.26 5.51
C ARG A 263 -11.68 7.89 4.88
N ILE A 264 -11.18 7.81 3.64
CA ILE A 264 -10.90 6.53 2.97
C ILE A 264 -9.95 5.64 3.80
N LEU A 265 -8.98 6.21 4.50
CA LEU A 265 -8.11 5.43 5.40
C LEU A 265 -8.89 4.75 6.54
N LEU A 266 -9.91 5.42 7.08
CA LEU A 266 -10.78 4.84 8.10
C LEU A 266 -11.60 3.67 7.53
N TRP A 267 -12.14 3.83 6.32
CA TRP A 267 -12.91 2.76 5.67
C TRP A 267 -12.02 1.56 5.30
N MET A 268 -10.78 1.81 4.85
CA MET A 268 -9.79 0.76 4.63
C MET A 268 -9.45 0.02 5.93
N LEU A 269 -9.32 0.74 7.06
CA LEU A 269 -9.10 0.13 8.38
C LEU A 269 -10.29 -0.74 8.80
N LEU A 270 -11.54 -0.29 8.59
CA LEU A 270 -12.73 -1.11 8.87
C LEU A 270 -12.79 -2.35 7.99
N GLY A 271 -12.41 -2.24 6.70
CA GLY A 271 -12.25 -3.39 5.82
C GLY A 271 -11.21 -4.39 6.34
N LEU A 272 -10.07 -3.90 6.85
CA LEU A 272 -9.06 -4.74 7.48
C LEU A 272 -9.62 -5.47 8.72
N ILE A 273 -10.34 -4.75 9.58
CA ILE A 273 -11.01 -5.32 10.77
C ILE A 273 -12.03 -6.39 10.35
N ALA A 274 -12.78 -6.17 9.25
CA ALA A 274 -13.71 -7.16 8.74
C ALA A 274 -13.02 -8.49 8.44
N PHE A 275 -11.88 -8.46 7.73
CA PHE A 275 -11.12 -9.68 7.44
C PHE A 275 -10.61 -10.36 8.71
N ILE A 276 -10.14 -9.60 9.71
CA ILE A 276 -9.68 -10.17 10.99
C ILE A 276 -10.87 -10.80 11.74
N THR A 277 -12.00 -10.10 11.87
CA THR A 277 -13.18 -10.66 12.58
C THR A 277 -13.80 -11.82 11.83
N GLY A 278 -13.74 -11.84 10.50
CA GLY A 278 -14.21 -12.91 9.65
C GLY A 278 -13.43 -14.24 9.80
N THR A 279 -12.22 -14.21 10.36
CA THR A 279 -11.45 -15.44 10.67
C THR A 279 -11.83 -16.06 12.03
N ILE A 280 -12.55 -15.33 12.86
CA ILE A 280 -12.99 -15.81 14.19
C ILE A 280 -14.23 -16.67 14.01
N LYS A 281 -14.13 -17.94 14.39
CA LYS A 281 -15.25 -18.92 14.35
C LYS A 281 -16.13 -18.80 15.58
#